data_1702ed8d9e587ee1c62e804b34a626ce
#
_entry.id   1702ed8d9e587ee1c62e804b34a626ce
#
_cell.length_a   1.000
_cell.length_b   1.000
_cell.length_c   1.000
_cell.angle_alpha   90.00
_cell.angle_beta   90.00
_cell.angle_gamma   90.00
#
_symmetry.space_group_name_H-M   'P 1'
#
loop_
_entity.id
_entity.type
_entity.pdbx_description
1 polymer ?
#
loop_
_entity_poly.entity_id
_entity_poly.type
_entity_poly.pdbx_seq_one_letter_code
_entity_poly.pdbx_strand_id
1 'polypeptide(L)'
;MRKLGLLLMTILLGSFCQAQSRMEAGIFLDSLSISQTSTNNFGLGARFGYRVHHDVMFEGELAYDYGINFDEGYRNITTGNITALERTSIGVTHGLFGPTLERGAGHFHPFATLKAGFVDFRLSPSLLPQSNLASVILGLRTSNVNAALYAAAGISATLGPVGLRLEAGDEIYFNNGARHNLRIAFGPILRF
;
A
#
# COMPACT_ATOMS: atom_id res chain seq x y z
N MET A 1 1.28 37.41 19.86
CA MET A 1 0.99 35.98 19.83
C MET A 1 1.50 35.25 18.56
N ARG A 2 1.34 35.80 17.33
CA ARG A 2 1.85 35.17 16.09
C ARG A 2 3.37 34.94 16.04
N LYS A 3 4.18 35.85 16.60
CA LYS A 3 5.66 35.75 16.62
C LYS A 3 6.19 34.67 17.60
N LEU A 4 5.44 34.38 18.68
CA LEU A 4 5.79 33.35 19.66
C LEU A 4 5.55 31.94 19.07
N GLY A 5 4.49 31.77 18.28
CA GLY A 5 4.21 30.51 17.57
C GLY A 5 5.28 30.15 16.50
N LEU A 6 5.75 31.17 15.77
CA LEU A 6 6.83 30.97 14.80
C LEU A 6 8.17 30.60 15.48
N LEU A 7 8.47 31.22 16.63
CA LEU A 7 9.68 30.90 17.40
C LEU A 7 9.63 29.49 17.99
N LEU A 8 8.48 29.05 18.51
CA LEU A 8 8.27 27.69 19.00
C LEU A 8 8.42 26.66 17.88
N MET A 9 7.88 26.97 16.71
CA MET A 9 7.97 26.08 15.52
C MET A 9 9.41 25.95 14.99
N THR A 10 10.19 27.04 15.02
CA THR A 10 11.63 27.01 14.66
C THR A 10 12.48 26.27 15.69
N ILE A 11 12.17 26.39 16.99
CA ILE A 11 12.88 25.67 18.05
C ILE A 11 12.58 24.16 17.98
N LEU A 12 11.33 23.78 17.74
CA LEU A 12 10.93 22.39 17.50
C LEU A 12 11.64 21.79 16.28
N LEU A 13 11.72 22.52 15.16
CA LEU A 13 12.44 22.08 13.96
C LEU A 13 13.97 21.99 14.16
N GLY A 14 14.55 22.85 15.00
CA GLY A 14 16.00 22.86 15.28
C GLY A 14 16.47 21.72 16.18
N SER A 15 15.61 21.16 17.02
CA SER A 15 15.97 20.09 17.97
C SER A 15 16.10 18.72 17.30
N PHE A 16 15.60 18.54 16.09
CA PHE A 16 15.68 17.29 15.34
C PHE A 16 17.02 17.06 14.61
N CYS A 17 17.94 18.03 14.64
CA CYS A 17 19.15 18.01 13.81
C CYS A 17 20.36 17.26 14.37
N GLN A 18 20.31 16.61 15.54
CA GLN A 18 21.50 15.97 16.15
C GLN A 18 21.33 14.53 16.66
N ALA A 19 20.15 13.93 16.55
CA ALA A 19 20.01 12.50 16.79
C ALA A 19 20.30 11.75 15.48
N GLN A 20 21.10 10.67 15.53
CA GLN A 20 21.09 9.68 14.46
C GLN A 20 19.63 9.35 14.19
N SER A 21 19.11 9.77 13.04
CA SER A 21 17.69 9.67 12.71
C SER A 21 17.25 8.21 12.73
N ARG A 22 16.62 7.80 13.85
CA ARG A 22 16.16 6.42 14.03
C ARG A 22 14.75 6.21 13.53
N MET A 23 14.04 7.29 13.32
CA MET A 23 12.65 7.24 12.87
C MET A 23 12.53 7.82 11.47
N GLU A 24 11.66 7.22 10.69
CA GLU A 24 11.28 7.68 9.37
C GLU A 24 9.75 7.69 9.29
N ALA A 25 9.16 8.79 8.81
CA ALA A 25 7.76 8.89 8.50
C ALA A 25 7.59 9.38 7.06
N GLY A 26 6.56 8.92 6.37
CA GLY A 26 6.29 9.33 5.00
C GLY A 26 4.84 9.17 4.62
N ILE A 27 4.44 9.92 3.61
CA ILE A 27 3.20 9.70 2.87
C ILE A 27 3.57 9.30 1.46
N PHE A 28 2.72 8.57 0.78
CA PHE A 28 3.02 8.13 -0.58
C PHE A 28 1.76 8.02 -1.43
N LEU A 29 1.93 8.26 -2.72
CA LEU A 29 1.01 7.84 -3.77
C LEU A 29 1.21 6.35 -3.99
N ASP A 30 0.12 5.62 -4.12
CA ASP A 30 0.10 4.19 -4.35
C ASP A 30 -0.53 3.86 -5.70
N SER A 31 0.00 2.86 -6.38
CA SER A 31 -0.55 2.31 -7.60
C SER A 31 -0.53 0.78 -7.51
N LEU A 32 -1.70 0.20 -7.40
CA LEU A 32 -1.92 -1.24 -7.26
C LEU A 32 -2.57 -1.83 -8.51
N SER A 33 -1.87 -2.74 -9.18
CA SER A 33 -2.42 -3.51 -10.31
C SER A 33 -3.00 -4.82 -9.81
N ILE A 34 -4.33 -4.93 -9.80
CA ILE A 34 -5.05 -6.09 -9.27
C ILE A 34 -5.19 -7.13 -10.38
N SER A 35 -4.52 -8.28 -10.21
CA SER A 35 -4.47 -9.33 -11.23
C SER A 35 -5.83 -9.99 -11.50
N GLN A 36 -6.70 -10.12 -10.48
CA GLN A 36 -8.00 -10.78 -10.63
C GLN A 36 -9.02 -9.97 -11.42
N THR A 37 -8.95 -8.64 -11.36
CA THR A 37 -9.89 -7.74 -12.04
C THR A 37 -9.25 -7.03 -13.23
N SER A 38 -7.93 -7.20 -13.43
CA SER A 38 -7.14 -6.48 -14.44
C SER A 38 -7.32 -4.95 -14.33
N THR A 39 -7.46 -4.44 -13.11
CA THR A 39 -7.63 -3.01 -12.81
C THR A 39 -6.36 -2.44 -12.21
N ASN A 40 -6.09 -1.16 -12.50
CA ASN A 40 -5.04 -0.39 -11.86
C ASN A 40 -5.68 0.64 -10.94
N ASN A 41 -5.57 0.42 -9.64
CA ASN A 41 -6.07 1.34 -8.64
C ASN A 41 -4.98 2.34 -8.26
N PHE A 42 -5.40 3.54 -7.88
CA PHE A 42 -4.51 4.58 -7.36
C PHE A 42 -5.00 5.02 -5.99
N GLY A 43 -4.05 5.26 -5.11
CA GLY A 43 -4.36 5.56 -3.73
C GLY A 43 -3.34 6.43 -3.03
N LEU A 44 -3.55 6.54 -1.73
CA LEU A 44 -2.69 7.27 -0.81
C LEU A 44 -2.39 6.39 0.39
N GLY A 45 -1.15 6.46 0.85
CA GLY A 45 -0.74 5.76 2.06
C GLY A 45 0.17 6.60 2.95
N ALA A 46 0.35 6.09 4.16
CA ALA A 46 1.31 6.59 5.12
C ALA A 46 2.17 5.44 5.63
N ARG A 47 3.42 5.74 5.93
CA ARG A 47 4.37 4.79 6.51
C ARG A 47 5.11 5.38 7.69
N PHE A 48 5.49 4.50 8.59
CA PHE A 48 6.33 4.83 9.73
C PHE A 48 7.35 3.72 9.94
N GLY A 49 8.62 4.10 10.07
CA GLY A 49 9.74 3.19 10.26
C GLY A 49 10.56 3.52 11.50
N TYR A 50 11.06 2.48 12.16
CA TYR A 50 12.01 2.59 13.25
C TYR A 50 13.28 1.80 12.91
N ARG A 51 14.42 2.50 12.89
CA ARG A 51 15.74 1.95 12.57
C ARG A 51 16.34 1.27 13.80
N VAL A 52 16.42 -0.04 13.75
CA VAL A 52 16.99 -0.87 14.82
C VAL A 52 18.50 -1.07 14.67
N HIS A 53 19.00 -1.02 13.44
CA HIS A 53 20.40 -1.12 13.08
C HIS A 53 20.68 -0.16 11.93
N HIS A 54 21.95 0.18 11.66
CA HIS A 54 22.27 1.17 10.63
C HIS A 54 21.72 0.81 9.25
N ASP A 55 21.62 -0.49 8.92
CA ASP A 55 21.08 -1.01 7.64
C ASP A 55 19.65 -1.56 7.77
N VAL A 56 19.09 -1.68 8.98
CA VAL A 56 17.83 -2.38 9.21
C VAL A 56 16.80 -1.47 9.87
N MET A 57 15.66 -1.33 9.23
CA MET A 57 14.50 -0.62 9.74
C MET A 57 13.29 -1.55 9.77
N PHE A 58 12.48 -1.50 10.83
CA PHE A 58 11.13 -2.05 10.81
C PHE A 58 10.15 -0.98 10.41
N GLU A 59 9.31 -1.30 9.44
CA GLU A 59 8.39 -0.34 8.82
C GLU A 59 6.97 -0.88 8.84
N GLY A 60 6.04 -0.03 9.27
CA GLY A 60 4.60 -0.25 9.13
C GLY A 60 4.01 0.74 8.15
N GLU A 61 3.05 0.30 7.35
CA GLU A 61 2.34 1.16 6.41
C GLU A 61 0.86 0.81 6.35
N LEU A 62 0.08 1.82 6.01
CA LEU A 62 -1.35 1.73 5.74
C LEU A 62 -1.64 2.53 4.49
N ALA A 63 -2.36 1.94 3.53
CA ALA A 63 -2.76 2.64 2.32
C ALA A 63 -4.21 2.32 1.95
N TYR A 64 -4.82 3.24 1.21
CA TYR A 64 -6.14 3.11 0.65
C TYR A 64 -6.14 3.48 -0.82
N ASP A 65 -6.48 2.50 -1.67
CA ASP A 65 -6.66 2.68 -3.10
C ASP A 65 -8.12 2.94 -3.42
N TYR A 66 -8.34 4.04 -4.13
CA TYR A 66 -9.68 4.50 -4.49
C TYR A 66 -10.37 3.54 -5.44
N GLY A 67 -11.68 3.41 -5.27
CA GLY A 67 -12.50 2.51 -6.07
C GLY A 67 -12.50 2.86 -7.56
N ILE A 68 -12.11 1.91 -8.38
CA ILE A 68 -12.20 1.99 -9.84
C ILE A 68 -13.31 1.07 -10.32
N ASN A 69 -14.09 1.55 -11.29
CA ASN A 69 -15.16 0.77 -11.91
C ASN A 69 -14.60 -0.22 -12.94
N PHE A 70 -15.08 -1.44 -12.89
CA PHE A 70 -14.83 -2.49 -13.88
C PHE A 70 -16.11 -3.28 -14.18
N ASP A 71 -16.12 -4.01 -15.29
CA ASP A 71 -17.26 -4.85 -15.67
C ASP A 71 -17.09 -6.24 -15.04
N GLU A 72 -17.93 -6.54 -14.04
CA GLU A 72 -17.94 -7.82 -13.34
C GLU A 72 -18.86 -8.82 -14.06
N GLY A 73 -18.30 -9.98 -14.42
CA GLY A 73 -19.06 -11.07 -15.02
C GLY A 73 -19.83 -11.89 -13.98
N TYR A 74 -21.06 -12.23 -14.30
CA TYR A 74 -21.88 -13.15 -13.51
C TYR A 74 -22.19 -14.40 -14.32
N ARG A 75 -21.92 -15.56 -13.72
CA ARG A 75 -22.20 -16.88 -14.33
C ARG A 75 -23.49 -17.44 -13.79
N ASN A 76 -24.31 -18.00 -14.69
CA ASN A 76 -25.42 -18.83 -14.30
C ASN A 76 -24.87 -20.13 -13.66
N ILE A 77 -25.32 -20.43 -12.44
CA ILE A 77 -24.83 -21.59 -11.65
C ILE A 77 -25.13 -22.93 -12.37
N THR A 78 -26.22 -23.01 -13.14
CA THR A 78 -26.64 -24.22 -13.82
C THR A 78 -25.90 -24.45 -15.13
N THR A 79 -25.70 -23.39 -15.93
CA THR A 79 -25.10 -23.52 -17.27
C THR A 79 -23.62 -23.21 -17.31
N GLY A 80 -23.09 -22.52 -16.28
CA GLY A 80 -21.70 -22.08 -16.20
C GLY A 80 -21.34 -20.90 -17.12
N ASN A 81 -22.27 -20.45 -17.97
CA ASN A 81 -22.05 -19.37 -18.92
C ASN A 81 -22.16 -17.99 -18.23
N ILE A 82 -21.36 -17.01 -18.69
CA ILE A 82 -21.53 -15.62 -18.30
C ILE A 82 -22.80 -15.10 -18.97
N THR A 83 -23.79 -14.69 -18.17
CA THR A 83 -25.10 -14.24 -18.64
C THR A 83 -25.39 -12.80 -18.32
N ALA A 84 -24.62 -12.19 -17.42
CA ALA A 84 -24.75 -10.78 -17.06
C ALA A 84 -23.41 -10.14 -16.81
N LEU A 85 -23.27 -8.86 -17.16
CA LEU A 85 -22.16 -7.98 -16.84
C LEU A 85 -22.70 -6.80 -16.05
N GLU A 86 -22.11 -6.52 -14.91
CA GLU A 86 -22.50 -5.37 -14.09
C GLU A 86 -21.29 -4.49 -13.77
N ARG A 87 -21.54 -3.19 -13.71
CA ARG A 87 -20.51 -2.23 -13.37
C ARG A 87 -20.28 -2.23 -11.87
N THR A 88 -19.10 -2.69 -11.46
CA THR A 88 -18.71 -2.82 -10.05
C THR A 88 -17.47 -1.94 -9.79
N SER A 89 -17.40 -1.30 -8.63
CA SER A 89 -16.18 -0.61 -8.19
C SER A 89 -15.47 -1.42 -7.13
N ILE A 90 -14.13 -1.38 -7.16
CA ILE A 90 -13.28 -2.06 -6.18
C ILE A 90 -12.33 -1.06 -5.51
N GLY A 91 -12.51 -0.84 -4.21
CA GLY A 91 -11.56 -0.12 -3.36
C GLY A 91 -10.73 -1.11 -2.55
N VAL A 92 -9.49 -0.77 -2.24
CA VAL A 92 -8.57 -1.63 -1.51
C VAL A 92 -7.97 -0.88 -0.34
N THR A 93 -7.97 -1.54 0.83
CA THR A 93 -7.22 -1.08 2.00
C THR A 93 -6.17 -2.12 2.32
N HIS A 94 -4.93 -1.73 2.48
CA HIS A 94 -3.88 -2.65 2.90
C HIS A 94 -3.07 -2.09 4.06
N GLY A 95 -2.72 -2.96 4.99
CA GLY A 95 -1.87 -2.68 6.13
C GLY A 95 -0.76 -3.71 6.19
N LEU A 96 0.49 -3.25 6.12
CA LEU A 96 1.68 -4.10 6.01
C LEU A 96 2.72 -3.69 7.04
N PHE A 97 3.45 -4.67 7.58
CA PHE A 97 4.53 -4.45 8.53
C PHE A 97 5.67 -5.44 8.29
N GLY A 98 6.92 -4.97 8.40
CA GLY A 98 8.09 -5.84 8.26
C GLY A 98 9.42 -5.12 8.17
N PRO A 99 10.52 -5.88 8.00
CA PRO A 99 11.86 -5.33 7.88
C PRO A 99 12.12 -4.74 6.50
N THR A 100 12.88 -3.64 6.52
CA THR A 100 13.48 -3.00 5.36
C THR A 100 14.98 -2.97 5.55
N LEU A 101 15.72 -3.51 4.59
CA LEU A 101 17.18 -3.45 4.50
C LEU A 101 17.55 -2.30 3.58
N GLU A 102 18.19 -1.28 4.12
CA GLU A 102 18.63 -0.10 3.37
C GLU A 102 20.13 -0.01 3.41
N ARG A 103 20.77 0.14 2.25
CA ARG A 103 22.22 0.35 2.12
C ARG A 103 22.48 1.55 1.24
N GLY A 104 23.59 2.23 1.52
CA GLY A 104 24.03 3.34 0.69
C GLY A 104 24.90 4.31 1.44
N ALA A 105 25.63 5.12 0.70
CA ALA A 105 26.40 6.24 1.19
C ALA A 105 26.01 7.51 0.43
N GLY A 106 25.93 8.63 1.14
CA GLY A 106 25.57 9.92 0.54
C GLY A 106 24.06 10.10 0.42
N HIS A 107 23.58 10.49 -0.75
CA HIS A 107 22.19 10.91 -0.94
C HIS A 107 21.27 9.78 -1.42
N PHE A 108 21.80 8.69 -1.94
CA PHE A 108 21.02 7.61 -2.53
C PHE A 108 21.17 6.31 -1.72
N HIS A 109 20.05 5.75 -1.31
CA HIS A 109 19.97 4.57 -0.48
C HIS A 109 19.06 3.54 -1.14
N PRO A 110 19.60 2.58 -1.90
CA PRO A 110 18.85 1.42 -2.34
C PRO A 110 18.40 0.59 -1.15
N PHE A 111 17.19 0.02 -1.25
CA PHE A 111 16.64 -0.83 -0.20
C PHE A 111 15.85 -2.00 -0.77
N ALA A 112 15.68 -3.02 0.06
CA ALA A 112 14.74 -4.11 -0.15
C ALA A 112 13.90 -4.28 1.11
N THR A 113 12.62 -4.62 0.94
CA THR A 113 11.68 -4.81 2.04
C THR A 113 10.89 -6.10 1.88
N LEU A 114 10.57 -6.71 3.01
CA LEU A 114 9.64 -7.84 3.09
C LEU A 114 8.66 -7.55 4.23
N LYS A 115 7.39 -7.38 3.88
CA LYS A 115 6.33 -7.05 4.82
C LYS A 115 5.23 -8.09 4.78
N ALA A 116 4.54 -8.29 5.91
CA ALA A 116 3.36 -9.13 6.03
C ALA A 116 2.23 -8.32 6.64
N GLY A 117 1.00 -8.68 6.33
CA GLY A 117 -0.17 -7.99 6.85
C GLY A 117 -1.47 -8.45 6.23
N PHE A 118 -2.30 -7.49 5.86
CA PHE A 118 -3.61 -7.78 5.29
C PHE A 118 -3.93 -6.85 4.11
N VAL A 119 -4.82 -7.34 3.26
CA VAL A 119 -5.52 -6.55 2.24
C VAL A 119 -7.03 -6.75 2.40
N ASP A 120 -7.80 -5.67 2.39
CA ASP A 120 -9.27 -5.64 2.46
C ASP A 120 -9.83 -5.07 1.16
N PHE A 121 -10.62 -5.89 0.44
CA PHE A 121 -11.27 -5.52 -0.81
C PHE A 121 -12.72 -5.10 -0.54
N ARG A 122 -13.09 -3.91 -0.98
CA ARG A 122 -14.45 -3.38 -0.89
C ARG A 122 -15.07 -3.23 -2.27
N LEU A 123 -16.04 -4.09 -2.56
CA LEU A 123 -16.78 -4.07 -3.82
C LEU A 123 -18.12 -3.35 -3.63
N SER A 124 -18.49 -2.52 -4.60
CA SER A 124 -19.78 -1.83 -4.65
C SER A 124 -20.41 -1.99 -6.05
N PRO A 125 -21.65 -2.53 -6.14
CA PRO A 125 -22.52 -2.98 -5.06
C PRO A 125 -21.99 -4.25 -4.36
N SER A 126 -22.30 -4.38 -3.06
CA SER A 126 -21.85 -5.53 -2.25
C SER A 126 -22.73 -6.78 -2.43
N LEU A 127 -23.94 -6.62 -2.93
CA LEU A 127 -24.92 -7.70 -3.11
C LEU A 127 -24.89 -8.23 -4.55
N LEU A 128 -25.08 -9.54 -4.68
CA LEU A 128 -25.31 -10.18 -5.98
C LEU A 128 -26.67 -9.78 -6.54
N PRO A 129 -26.77 -9.51 -7.86
CA PRO A 129 -28.02 -9.03 -8.47
C PRO A 129 -29.14 -10.07 -8.51
N GLN A 130 -28.82 -11.36 -8.52
CA GLN A 130 -29.81 -12.47 -8.59
C GLN A 130 -29.29 -13.71 -7.87
N SER A 131 -30.22 -14.49 -7.30
CA SER A 131 -29.90 -15.67 -6.48
C SER A 131 -29.34 -16.88 -7.28
N ASN A 132 -29.56 -16.94 -8.59
CA ASN A 132 -29.07 -18.00 -9.48
C ASN A 132 -27.78 -17.64 -10.21
N LEU A 133 -27.16 -16.52 -9.88
CA LEU A 133 -25.92 -16.06 -10.47
C LEU A 133 -24.78 -16.09 -9.44
N ALA A 134 -23.59 -16.46 -9.91
CA ALA A 134 -22.36 -16.37 -9.13
C ALA A 134 -21.38 -15.40 -9.80
N SER A 135 -20.78 -14.52 -9.01
CA SER A 135 -19.73 -13.64 -9.48
C SER A 135 -18.48 -14.42 -9.89
N VAL A 136 -17.84 -14.02 -10.99
CA VAL A 136 -16.55 -14.61 -11.41
C VAL A 136 -15.41 -14.33 -10.41
N ILE A 137 -15.60 -13.30 -9.55
CA ILE A 137 -14.68 -12.94 -8.46
C ILE A 137 -15.30 -13.20 -7.08
N LEU A 138 -16.10 -14.27 -6.97
CA LEU A 138 -16.81 -14.62 -5.73
C LEU A 138 -15.91 -14.65 -4.50
N GLY A 139 -14.65 -15.06 -4.65
CA GLY A 139 -13.67 -15.07 -3.57
C GLY A 139 -13.48 -13.70 -2.92
N LEU A 140 -13.37 -12.63 -3.71
CA LEU A 140 -13.24 -11.26 -3.20
C LEU A 140 -14.55 -10.74 -2.57
N ARG A 141 -15.71 -11.25 -2.99
CA ARG A 141 -17.00 -10.88 -2.41
C ARG A 141 -17.31 -11.58 -1.09
N THR A 142 -16.81 -12.80 -0.91
CA THR A 142 -17.09 -13.62 0.28
C THR A 142 -16.03 -13.49 1.37
N SER A 143 -14.81 -13.13 1.02
CA SER A 143 -13.70 -12.93 1.95
C SER A 143 -12.99 -11.63 1.61
N ASN A 144 -13.43 -10.54 2.24
CA ASN A 144 -12.93 -9.21 1.96
C ASN A 144 -11.51 -9.03 2.49
N VAL A 145 -11.25 -9.52 3.73
CA VAL A 145 -9.94 -9.40 4.38
C VAL A 145 -9.13 -10.65 4.13
N ASN A 146 -7.96 -10.47 3.55
CA ASN A 146 -7.05 -11.56 3.19
C ASN A 146 -5.66 -11.26 3.76
N ALA A 147 -4.95 -12.31 4.18
CA ALA A 147 -3.55 -12.18 4.55
C ALA A 147 -2.72 -11.79 3.32
N ALA A 148 -1.73 -10.94 3.52
CA ALA A 148 -0.86 -10.46 2.45
C ALA A 148 0.62 -10.54 2.82
N LEU A 149 1.45 -10.76 1.81
CA LEU A 149 2.91 -10.62 1.85
C LEU A 149 3.32 -9.63 0.76
N TYR A 150 4.27 -8.78 1.07
CA TYR A 150 4.79 -7.78 0.14
C TYR A 150 6.30 -7.83 0.11
N ALA A 151 6.85 -8.20 -1.04
CA ALA A 151 8.28 -8.18 -1.32
C ALA A 151 8.57 -7.09 -2.34
N ALA A 152 9.40 -6.12 -1.96
CA ALA A 152 9.69 -4.98 -2.81
C ALA A 152 11.14 -4.54 -2.74
N ALA A 153 11.55 -3.78 -3.74
CA ALA A 153 12.80 -3.05 -3.76
C ALA A 153 12.59 -1.61 -4.21
N GLY A 154 13.50 -0.74 -3.85
CA GLY A 154 13.36 0.67 -4.17
C GLY A 154 14.64 1.46 -3.92
N ILE A 155 14.47 2.77 -4.02
CA ILE A 155 15.52 3.75 -3.74
C ILE A 155 14.95 4.92 -2.96
N SER A 156 15.66 5.35 -1.92
CA SER A 156 15.44 6.62 -1.23
C SER A 156 16.51 7.61 -1.65
N ALA A 157 16.10 8.83 -1.96
CA ALA A 157 17.00 9.95 -2.19
C ALA A 157 16.79 10.98 -1.07
N THR A 158 17.81 11.23 -0.25
CA THR A 158 17.70 12.10 0.94
C THR A 158 18.60 13.32 0.85
N LEU A 159 18.06 14.46 1.30
CA LEU A 159 18.80 15.71 1.49
C LEU A 159 18.53 16.20 2.91
N GLY A 160 19.47 15.92 3.82
CA GLY A 160 19.24 16.12 5.25
C GLY A 160 18.09 15.25 5.78
N PRO A 161 17.15 15.84 6.55
CA PRO A 161 16.03 15.09 7.12
C PRO A 161 14.92 14.76 6.12
N VAL A 162 14.88 15.38 4.96
CA VAL A 162 13.82 15.21 3.95
C VAL A 162 14.34 14.36 2.80
N GLY A 163 13.48 13.51 2.26
CA GLY A 163 13.80 12.69 1.09
C GLY A 163 12.58 12.35 0.24
N LEU A 164 12.86 11.66 -0.85
CA LEU A 164 11.87 11.03 -1.73
C LEU A 164 12.17 9.55 -1.78
N ARG A 165 11.14 8.73 -1.79
CA ARG A 165 11.24 7.28 -1.86
C ARG A 165 10.38 6.75 -3.00
N LEU A 166 10.98 5.89 -3.82
CA LEU A 166 10.31 5.11 -4.86
C LEU A 166 10.49 3.64 -4.53
N GLU A 167 9.40 2.90 -4.56
CA GLU A 167 9.33 1.47 -4.22
C GLU A 167 8.46 0.76 -5.25
N ALA A 168 8.88 -0.45 -5.67
CA ALA A 168 8.10 -1.31 -6.54
C ALA A 168 8.25 -2.77 -6.07
N GLY A 169 7.15 -3.52 -6.08
CA GLY A 169 7.15 -4.88 -5.58
C GLY A 169 5.92 -5.67 -5.93
N ASP A 170 5.90 -6.90 -5.44
CA ASP A 170 4.81 -7.86 -5.59
C ASP A 170 4.06 -7.99 -4.26
N GLU A 171 2.80 -7.57 -4.24
CA GLU A 171 1.89 -7.80 -3.13
C GLU A 171 1.09 -9.07 -3.38
N ILE A 172 1.44 -10.11 -2.65
CA ILE A 172 0.81 -11.43 -2.73
C ILE A 172 -0.26 -11.53 -1.65
N TYR A 173 -1.51 -11.72 -2.02
CA TYR A 173 -2.58 -12.00 -1.07
C TYR A 173 -3.16 -13.39 -1.26
N PHE A 174 -3.69 -13.95 -0.17
CA PHE A 174 -4.16 -15.32 -0.12
C PHE A 174 -5.69 -15.38 -0.11
N ASN A 175 -6.28 -15.60 -1.30
CA ASN A 175 -7.71 -15.76 -1.49
C ASN A 175 -7.96 -16.97 -2.38
N ASN A 176 -8.23 -18.14 -1.76
CA ASN A 176 -8.34 -19.43 -2.46
C ASN A 176 -7.13 -19.72 -3.38
N GLY A 177 -5.95 -19.41 -2.89
CA GLY A 177 -4.68 -19.48 -3.60
C GLY A 177 -3.90 -18.18 -3.49
N ALA A 178 -2.65 -18.19 -3.92
CA ALA A 178 -1.80 -16.99 -3.99
C ALA A 178 -2.16 -16.15 -5.21
N ARG A 179 -2.31 -14.85 -5.01
CA ARG A 179 -2.61 -13.86 -6.05
C ARG A 179 -1.57 -12.77 -6.01
N HIS A 180 -0.99 -12.46 -7.16
CA HIS A 180 0.11 -11.52 -7.33
C HIS A 180 -0.40 -10.19 -7.85
N ASN A 181 -0.04 -9.10 -7.20
CA ASN A 181 -0.38 -7.73 -7.59
C ASN A 181 0.88 -6.88 -7.66
N LEU A 182 1.15 -6.29 -8.82
CA LEU A 182 2.21 -5.31 -8.91
C LEU A 182 1.81 -4.04 -8.16
N ARG A 183 2.67 -3.59 -7.25
CA ARG A 183 2.47 -2.35 -6.49
C ARG A 183 3.66 -1.41 -6.68
N ILE A 184 3.37 -0.13 -6.91
CA ILE A 184 4.37 0.93 -7.00
C ILE A 184 3.97 2.05 -6.05
N ALA A 185 4.88 2.44 -5.16
CA ALA A 185 4.66 3.52 -4.20
C ALA A 185 5.72 4.62 -4.37
N PHE A 186 5.29 5.88 -4.37
CA PHE A 186 6.18 7.03 -4.49
C PHE A 186 5.75 8.16 -3.55
N GLY A 187 6.68 8.74 -2.80
CA GLY A 187 6.35 9.85 -1.92
C GLY A 187 7.50 10.43 -1.12
N PRO A 188 7.24 11.54 -0.42
CA PRO A 188 8.20 12.15 0.49
C PRO A 188 8.36 11.35 1.78
N ILE A 189 9.56 11.40 2.33
CA ILE A 189 9.93 10.85 3.64
C ILE A 189 10.61 11.93 4.48
N LEU A 190 10.43 11.82 5.80
CA LEU A 190 11.08 12.64 6.81
C LEU A 190 11.80 11.74 7.80
N ARG A 191 13.08 11.98 8.04
CA ARG A 191 13.93 11.26 9.00
C ARG A 191 14.20 12.12 10.22
N PHE A 192 14.04 11.57 11.43
CA PHE A 192 14.21 12.29 12.69
C PHE A 192 14.57 11.35 13.86
#